data_b465fd8ca51d6fff01fb9be4b001f448
#
_entry.id   b465fd8ca51d6fff01fb9be4b001f448
#
_cell.length_a   1.000
_cell.length_b   1.000
_cell.length_c   1.000
_cell.angle_alpha   90.00
_cell.angle_beta   90.00
_cell.angle_gamma   90.00
#
_symmetry.space_group_name_H-M   'P 1'
#
loop_
_entity.id
_entity.type
_entity.pdbx_description
1 polymer ?
#
loop_
_entity_poly.entity_id
_entity_poly.type
_entity_poly.pdbx_seq_one_letter_code
_entity_poly.pdbx_strand_id
1 'polypeptide(L)'
;MIVKIDNRESARICGAINYYMQKYKIIIEELETGDFVFTCNGEHVVFEYKSMPDLMWSINEGRLFDQAIKQSKHFKNHHVIVEWNDKQKKQTNKQLKKMGCELKTADIYESLARLSTITTVLISPSKELSFPLMEKYAQISLEKNPLDKKSIQKSNNVAYNYLMLIEGVNTVKAHTICKHLKLKTLYDLFNLKTKELIKVPGIGPITAQKIISNIR
;
A
#
# COMPACT_ATOMS: atom_id res chain seq x y z
N MET A 1 3.48 17.69 7.35
CA MET A 1 3.50 17.38 5.91
C MET A 1 2.82 18.50 5.13
N ILE A 2 3.38 18.87 3.99
CA ILE A 2 2.79 19.81 3.03
C ILE A 2 2.30 18.99 1.85
N VAL A 3 1.12 19.32 1.31
CA VAL A 3 0.56 18.66 0.13
C VAL A 3 0.32 19.72 -0.94
N LYS A 4 1.01 19.61 -2.06
CA LYS A 4 0.76 20.42 -3.25
C LYS A 4 -0.12 19.64 -4.21
N ILE A 5 -1.08 20.31 -4.81
CA ILE A 5 -2.08 19.70 -5.71
C ILE A 5 -2.14 20.56 -6.96
N ASP A 6 -2.02 19.91 -8.11
CA ASP A 6 -2.23 20.58 -9.40
C ASP A 6 -3.64 21.20 -9.46
N ASN A 7 -3.74 22.42 -9.91
CA ASN A 7 -4.99 23.16 -9.97
C ASN A 7 -6.05 22.44 -10.85
N ARG A 8 -5.63 21.66 -11.85
CA ARG A 8 -6.50 20.85 -12.72
C ARG A 8 -7.10 19.66 -11.97
N GLU A 9 -6.41 19.18 -10.94
CA GLU A 9 -6.83 18.01 -10.15
C GLU A 9 -7.53 18.38 -8.82
N SER A 10 -7.53 19.67 -8.45
CA SER A 10 -8.13 20.14 -7.19
C SER A 10 -9.60 19.76 -7.03
N ALA A 11 -10.38 19.75 -8.12
CA ALA A 11 -11.78 19.32 -8.14
C ALA A 11 -11.96 17.84 -7.74
N ARG A 12 -10.92 17.01 -7.83
CA ARG A 12 -10.99 15.59 -7.52
C ARG A 12 -11.06 15.31 -6.01
N ILE A 13 -10.57 16.24 -5.19
CA ILE A 13 -10.59 16.11 -3.72
C ILE A 13 -11.55 17.09 -3.04
N CYS A 14 -12.33 17.88 -3.80
CA CYS A 14 -13.19 18.94 -3.26
C CYS A 14 -14.09 18.47 -2.11
N GLY A 15 -14.65 17.25 -2.16
CA GLY A 15 -15.52 16.72 -1.10
C GLY A 15 -14.83 16.45 0.23
N ALA A 16 -13.51 16.27 0.23
CA ALA A 16 -12.70 15.97 1.42
C ALA A 16 -11.68 17.06 1.77
N ILE A 17 -11.60 18.14 0.97
CA ILE A 17 -10.56 19.15 1.09
C ILE A 17 -10.54 19.79 2.48
N ASN A 18 -11.70 20.10 3.06
CA ASN A 18 -11.80 20.71 4.39
C ASN A 18 -11.22 19.79 5.48
N TYR A 19 -11.44 18.48 5.38
CA TYR A 19 -10.85 17.51 6.30
C TYR A 19 -9.32 17.50 6.18
N TYR A 20 -8.79 17.48 4.94
CA TYR A 20 -7.36 17.44 4.74
C TYR A 20 -6.66 18.77 5.03
N MET A 21 -7.32 19.93 4.85
CA MET A 21 -6.79 21.23 5.22
C MET A 21 -6.61 21.38 6.75
N GLN A 22 -7.42 20.70 7.56
CA GLN A 22 -7.22 20.63 9.00
C GLN A 22 -6.00 19.79 9.39
N LYS A 23 -5.65 18.80 8.56
CA LYS A 23 -4.58 17.85 8.84
C LYS A 23 -3.24 18.25 8.25
N TYR A 24 -3.25 18.92 7.09
CA TYR A 24 -2.07 19.27 6.31
C TYR A 24 -2.14 20.70 5.81
N LYS A 25 -0.94 21.28 5.56
CA LYS A 25 -0.87 22.51 4.74
C LYS A 25 -1.06 22.09 3.28
N ILE A 26 -2.23 22.43 2.71
CA ILE A 26 -2.56 22.18 1.30
C ILE A 26 -2.25 23.44 0.50
N ILE A 27 -1.60 23.30 -0.65
CA ILE A 27 -1.30 24.34 -1.61
C ILE A 27 -1.82 23.86 -2.97
N ILE A 28 -2.70 24.66 -3.58
CA ILE A 28 -3.21 24.39 -4.92
C ILE A 28 -2.49 25.35 -5.86
N GLU A 29 -1.74 24.79 -6.81
CA GLU A 29 -0.94 25.55 -7.77
C GLU A 29 -0.78 24.76 -9.05
N GLU A 30 -0.28 25.38 -10.13
CA GLU A 30 0.10 24.67 -11.34
C GLU A 30 1.44 23.92 -11.07
N LEU A 31 1.43 22.61 -11.28
CA LEU A 31 2.62 21.78 -11.10
C LEU A 31 3.26 21.49 -12.48
N GLU A 32 4.58 21.61 -12.57
CA GLU A 32 5.31 21.27 -13.79
C GLU A 32 5.19 19.79 -14.15
N THR A 33 5.05 18.93 -13.14
CA THR A 33 4.91 17.48 -13.30
C THR A 33 4.28 16.83 -12.07
N GLY A 34 3.48 15.80 -12.31
CA GLY A 34 2.66 15.13 -11.30
C GLY A 34 1.41 15.93 -10.93
N ASP A 35 0.47 15.26 -10.32
CA ASP A 35 -0.83 15.83 -9.93
C ASP A 35 -0.89 16.12 -8.43
N PHE A 36 -0.15 15.34 -7.62
CA PHE A 36 -0.06 15.48 -6.17
C PHE A 36 1.38 15.32 -5.69
N VAL A 37 1.85 16.26 -4.87
CA VAL A 37 3.18 16.23 -4.26
C VAL A 37 3.05 16.29 -2.75
N PHE A 38 3.46 15.23 -2.07
CA PHE A 38 3.54 15.15 -0.61
C PHE A 38 4.97 15.43 -0.18
N THR A 39 5.15 16.41 0.72
CA THR A 39 6.46 16.84 1.19
C THR A 39 6.56 16.74 2.70
N CYS A 40 7.62 16.11 3.18
CA CYS A 40 7.98 16.06 4.60
C CYS A 40 9.51 16.08 4.76
N ASN A 41 10.02 16.96 5.60
CA ASN A 41 11.46 17.07 5.90
C ASN A 41 12.36 17.23 4.64
N GLY A 42 11.88 17.90 3.60
CA GLY A 42 12.60 18.09 2.35
C GLY A 42 12.52 16.92 1.36
N GLU A 43 11.95 15.80 1.75
CA GLU A 43 11.70 14.68 0.87
C GLU A 43 10.33 14.80 0.20
N HIS A 44 10.23 14.33 -1.04
CA HIS A 44 9.04 14.43 -1.85
C HIS A 44 8.55 13.05 -2.32
N VAL A 45 7.23 12.86 -2.30
CA VAL A 45 6.56 11.73 -2.98
C VAL A 45 5.55 12.31 -3.95
N VAL A 46 5.68 11.96 -5.22
CA VAL A 46 4.89 12.53 -6.32
C VAL A 46 3.97 11.47 -6.89
N PHE A 47 2.73 11.84 -7.14
CA PHE A 47 1.75 10.98 -7.77
C PHE A 47 1.21 11.61 -9.05
N GLU A 48 1.14 10.79 -10.08
CA GLU A 48 0.31 11.02 -11.27
C GLU A 48 -0.99 10.25 -11.08
N TYR A 49 -2.12 10.93 -11.18
CA TYR A 49 -3.44 10.31 -11.08
C TYR A 49 -3.98 10.00 -12.47
N LYS A 50 -4.46 8.78 -12.64
CA LYS A 50 -5.12 8.35 -13.87
C LYS A 50 -6.51 7.81 -13.59
N SER A 51 -7.54 8.50 -14.05
CA SER A 51 -8.86 7.88 -14.17
C SER A 51 -8.83 6.75 -15.20
N MET A 52 -9.80 5.85 -15.16
CA MET A 52 -9.84 4.76 -16.16
C MET A 52 -9.92 5.27 -17.62
N PRO A 53 -10.72 6.31 -17.94
CA PRO A 53 -10.68 6.90 -19.27
C PRO A 53 -9.31 7.47 -19.63
N ASP A 54 -8.69 8.26 -18.76
CA ASP A 54 -7.39 8.89 -19.01
C ASP A 54 -6.29 7.84 -19.18
N LEU A 55 -6.33 6.75 -18.42
CA LEU A 55 -5.43 5.62 -18.59
C LEU A 55 -5.58 5.01 -20.00
N MET A 56 -6.81 4.67 -20.40
CA MET A 56 -7.07 4.02 -21.67
C MET A 56 -6.70 4.91 -22.86
N TRP A 57 -6.98 6.21 -22.79
CA TRP A 57 -6.55 7.16 -23.80
C TRP A 57 -5.03 7.29 -23.84
N SER A 58 -4.36 7.38 -22.67
CA SER A 58 -2.89 7.48 -22.59
C SER A 58 -2.19 6.23 -23.16
N ILE A 59 -2.78 5.04 -22.97
CA ILE A 59 -2.29 3.79 -23.58
C ILE A 59 -2.44 3.86 -25.10
N ASN A 60 -3.64 4.21 -25.58
CA ASN A 60 -3.95 4.26 -27.01
C ASN A 60 -3.06 5.28 -27.77
N GLU A 61 -2.74 6.39 -27.13
CA GLU A 61 -1.90 7.45 -27.70
C GLU A 61 -0.39 7.25 -27.46
N GLY A 62 -0.01 6.23 -26.71
CA GLY A 62 1.40 5.95 -26.36
C GLY A 62 2.01 6.88 -25.31
N ARG A 63 1.24 7.83 -24.75
CA ARG A 63 1.73 8.86 -23.81
C ARG A 63 2.07 8.33 -22.40
N LEU A 64 1.49 7.20 -22.02
CA LEU A 64 1.57 6.68 -20.62
C LEU A 64 3.01 6.54 -20.14
N PHE A 65 3.86 5.95 -20.99
CA PHE A 65 5.26 5.67 -20.64
C PHE A 65 6.11 6.93 -20.67
N ASP A 66 5.89 7.82 -21.63
CA ASP A 66 6.64 9.08 -21.75
C ASP A 66 6.42 9.96 -20.52
N GLN A 67 5.19 10.02 -20.02
CA GLN A 67 4.86 10.73 -18.78
C GLN A 67 5.61 10.14 -17.57
N ALA A 68 5.58 8.81 -17.42
CA ALA A 68 6.27 8.15 -16.31
C ALA A 68 7.79 8.32 -16.38
N ILE A 69 8.38 8.20 -17.58
CA ILE A 69 9.82 8.42 -17.79
C ILE A 69 10.19 9.88 -17.51
N LYS A 70 9.36 10.85 -17.93
CA LYS A 70 9.60 12.26 -17.61
C LYS A 70 9.62 12.49 -16.10
N GLN A 71 8.64 11.96 -15.38
CA GLN A 71 8.57 12.10 -13.92
C GLN A 71 9.75 11.44 -13.22
N SER A 72 10.20 10.27 -13.68
CA SER A 72 11.33 9.55 -13.08
C SER A 72 12.65 10.33 -13.14
N LYS A 73 12.79 11.22 -14.10
CA LYS A 73 13.97 12.10 -14.22
C LYS A 73 13.97 13.25 -13.21
N HIS A 74 12.80 13.69 -12.77
CA HIS A 74 12.65 14.82 -11.85
C HIS A 74 12.53 14.40 -10.40
N PHE A 75 11.90 13.24 -10.14
CA PHE A 75 11.60 12.77 -8.77
C PHE A 75 12.02 11.33 -8.56
N LYS A 76 12.79 11.11 -7.51
CA LYS A 76 13.21 9.76 -7.08
C LYS A 76 12.01 8.89 -6.65
N ASN A 77 11.05 9.51 -5.94
CA ASN A 77 9.86 8.85 -5.42
C ASN A 77 8.64 9.37 -6.20
N HIS A 78 8.44 8.85 -7.42
CA HIS A 78 7.27 9.14 -8.23
C HIS A 78 6.45 7.86 -8.40
N HIS A 79 5.14 8.01 -8.48
CA HIS A 79 4.20 6.89 -8.51
C HIS A 79 3.00 7.24 -9.40
N VAL A 80 2.37 6.22 -9.96
CA VAL A 80 1.12 6.37 -10.70
C VAL A 80 0.00 5.73 -9.88
N ILE A 81 -1.08 6.45 -9.66
CA ILE A 81 -2.29 5.90 -9.07
C ILE A 81 -3.39 5.80 -10.13
N VAL A 82 -3.95 4.63 -10.30
CA VAL A 82 -5.00 4.34 -11.26
C VAL A 82 -6.31 4.11 -10.53
N GLU A 83 -7.32 4.92 -10.84
CA GLU A 83 -8.70 4.65 -10.43
C GLU A 83 -9.29 3.56 -11.33
N TRP A 84 -9.41 2.34 -10.80
CA TRP A 84 -9.98 1.22 -11.55
C TRP A 84 -11.51 1.26 -11.52
N ASN A 85 -12.13 1.45 -12.69
CA ASN A 85 -13.56 1.54 -12.83
C ASN A 85 -14.06 0.78 -14.08
N ASP A 86 -14.64 -0.40 -13.85
CA ASP A 86 -15.10 -1.26 -14.95
C ASP A 86 -16.22 -0.66 -15.78
N LYS A 87 -17.06 0.19 -15.19
CA LYS A 87 -18.12 0.87 -15.94
C LYS A 87 -17.53 1.90 -16.90
N GLN A 88 -16.61 2.72 -16.42
CA GLN A 88 -15.90 3.69 -17.25
C GLN A 88 -15.05 2.99 -18.30
N LYS A 89 -14.36 1.89 -17.96
CA LYS A 89 -13.60 1.06 -18.91
C LYS A 89 -14.49 0.61 -20.09
N LYS A 90 -15.67 0.07 -19.81
CA LYS A 90 -16.62 -0.35 -20.86
C LYS A 90 -17.10 0.81 -21.72
N GLN A 91 -17.37 1.97 -21.13
CA GLN A 91 -17.82 3.17 -21.85
C GLN A 91 -16.71 3.70 -22.76
N THR A 92 -15.48 3.84 -22.23
CA THR A 92 -14.33 4.33 -22.99
C THR A 92 -13.97 3.38 -24.13
N ASN A 93 -14.03 2.07 -23.90
CA ASN A 93 -13.78 1.10 -24.98
C ASN A 93 -14.79 1.19 -26.13
N LYS A 94 -16.06 1.50 -25.83
CA LYS A 94 -17.07 1.77 -26.88
C LYS A 94 -16.72 3.02 -27.70
N GLN A 95 -16.13 4.04 -27.10
CA GLN A 95 -15.68 5.25 -27.81
C GLN A 95 -14.46 4.95 -28.67
N LEU A 96 -13.47 4.25 -28.14
CA LEU A 96 -12.26 3.84 -28.89
C LEU A 96 -12.64 2.96 -30.10
N LYS A 97 -13.57 2.01 -29.93
CA LYS A 97 -14.05 1.17 -31.06
C LYS A 97 -14.66 2.00 -32.20
N LYS A 98 -15.39 3.06 -31.92
CA LYS A 98 -15.93 3.97 -32.96
C LYS A 98 -14.84 4.67 -33.76
N MET A 99 -13.64 4.80 -33.17
CA MET A 99 -12.47 5.38 -33.82
C MET A 99 -11.53 4.33 -34.46
N GLY A 100 -11.98 3.07 -34.52
CA GLY A 100 -11.20 1.96 -35.09
C GLY A 100 -10.18 1.35 -34.12
N CYS A 101 -10.19 1.75 -32.86
CA CYS A 101 -9.30 1.24 -31.81
C CYS A 101 -10.09 0.39 -30.80
N GLU A 102 -9.48 -0.69 -30.31
CA GLU A 102 -10.03 -1.49 -29.21
C GLU A 102 -8.91 -1.86 -28.25
N LEU A 103 -9.10 -1.54 -26.96
CA LEU A 103 -8.23 -2.00 -25.88
C LEU A 103 -8.89 -3.16 -25.16
N LYS A 104 -8.29 -4.32 -25.24
CA LYS A 104 -8.69 -5.49 -24.42
C LYS A 104 -8.20 -5.29 -22.99
N THR A 105 -8.83 -5.96 -22.05
CA THR A 105 -8.39 -5.92 -20.65
C THR A 105 -6.93 -6.41 -20.50
N ALA A 106 -6.51 -7.37 -21.32
CA ALA A 106 -5.13 -7.85 -21.35
C ALA A 106 -4.13 -6.76 -21.73
N ASP A 107 -4.47 -5.91 -22.71
CA ASP A 107 -3.60 -4.81 -23.17
C ASP A 107 -3.40 -3.77 -22.07
N ILE A 108 -4.47 -3.52 -21.27
CA ILE A 108 -4.38 -2.61 -20.11
C ILE A 108 -3.47 -3.22 -19.04
N TYR A 109 -3.64 -4.50 -18.71
CA TYR A 109 -2.77 -5.17 -17.73
C TYR A 109 -1.32 -5.26 -18.19
N GLU A 110 -1.07 -5.53 -19.47
CA GLU A 110 0.28 -5.51 -20.03
C GLU A 110 0.90 -4.11 -19.89
N SER A 111 0.15 -3.07 -20.22
CA SER A 111 0.61 -1.68 -20.09
C SER A 111 0.94 -1.33 -18.63
N LEU A 112 0.09 -1.73 -17.67
CA LEU A 112 0.34 -1.52 -16.24
C LEU A 112 1.54 -2.33 -15.74
N ALA A 113 1.73 -3.56 -16.20
CA ALA A 113 2.90 -4.38 -15.87
C ALA A 113 4.19 -3.75 -16.38
N ARG A 114 4.20 -3.27 -17.63
CA ARG A 114 5.33 -2.51 -18.20
C ARG A 114 5.58 -1.22 -17.42
N LEU A 115 4.52 -0.45 -17.09
CA LEU A 115 4.64 0.76 -16.29
C LEU A 115 5.25 0.48 -14.91
N SER A 116 4.93 -0.65 -14.30
CA SER A 116 5.47 -1.07 -13.01
C SER A 116 6.98 -1.35 -13.02
N THR A 117 7.62 -1.46 -14.19
CA THR A 117 9.09 -1.52 -14.30
C THR A 117 9.75 -0.14 -14.21
N ILE A 118 8.99 0.93 -14.38
CA ILE A 118 9.47 2.32 -14.38
C ILE A 118 9.11 2.99 -13.04
N THR A 119 7.91 2.74 -12.54
CA THR A 119 7.35 3.39 -11.35
C THR A 119 6.45 2.43 -10.58
N THR A 120 6.19 2.72 -9.29
CA THR A 120 5.16 1.99 -8.54
C THR A 120 3.78 2.38 -9.06
N VAL A 121 2.97 1.37 -9.39
CA VAL A 121 1.58 1.55 -9.79
C VAL A 121 0.67 1.14 -8.65
N LEU A 122 -0.16 2.07 -8.17
CA LEU A 122 -1.19 1.83 -7.16
C LEU A 122 -2.55 1.76 -7.84
N ILE A 123 -3.39 0.82 -7.41
CA ILE A 123 -4.76 0.70 -7.91
C ILE A 123 -5.72 1.14 -6.81
N SER A 124 -6.54 2.14 -7.12
CA SER A 124 -7.63 2.60 -6.27
C SER A 124 -8.96 2.09 -6.79
N PRO A 125 -9.84 1.57 -5.93
CA PRO A 125 -11.15 1.06 -6.37
C PRO A 125 -12.16 2.17 -6.64
N SER A 126 -11.90 3.41 -6.21
CA SER A 126 -12.77 4.56 -6.46
C SER A 126 -12.02 5.87 -6.30
N LYS A 127 -12.63 6.95 -6.82
CA LYS A 127 -12.13 8.32 -6.72
C LYS A 127 -11.94 8.75 -5.25
N GLU A 128 -12.90 8.43 -4.39
CA GLU A 128 -12.92 8.83 -2.99
C GLU A 128 -11.78 8.18 -2.19
N LEU A 129 -11.34 7.00 -2.60
CA LEU A 129 -10.27 6.26 -1.94
C LEU A 129 -8.89 6.54 -2.53
N SER A 130 -8.80 7.24 -3.66
CA SER A 130 -7.51 7.53 -4.31
C SER A 130 -6.64 8.44 -3.45
N PHE A 131 -7.17 9.54 -2.92
CA PHE A 131 -6.39 10.45 -2.08
C PHE A 131 -5.98 9.81 -0.74
N PRO A 132 -6.88 9.13 0.01
CA PRO A 132 -6.48 8.37 1.20
C PRO A 132 -5.38 7.33 0.94
N LEU A 133 -5.39 6.66 -0.21
CA LEU A 133 -4.36 5.71 -0.59
C LEU A 133 -3.02 6.41 -0.85
N MET A 134 -3.00 7.51 -1.61
CA MET A 134 -1.82 8.36 -1.83
C MET A 134 -1.26 8.88 -0.51
N GLU A 135 -2.12 9.41 0.37
CA GLU A 135 -1.76 9.90 1.70
C GLU A 135 -1.05 8.82 2.51
N LYS A 136 -1.65 7.63 2.60
CA LYS A 136 -1.06 6.51 3.35
C LYS A 136 0.25 6.05 2.78
N TYR A 137 0.34 5.94 1.46
CA TYR A 137 1.57 5.57 0.80
C TYR A 137 2.68 6.61 1.03
N ALA A 138 2.36 7.91 0.89
CA ALA A 138 3.29 9.00 1.14
C ALA A 138 3.80 9.01 2.59
N GLN A 139 2.91 8.81 3.57
CA GLN A 139 3.29 8.70 4.98
C GLN A 139 4.32 7.58 5.18
N ILE A 140 4.05 6.39 4.64
CA ILE A 140 4.95 5.23 4.76
C ILE A 140 6.29 5.50 4.06
N SER A 141 6.25 6.09 2.86
CA SER A 141 7.45 6.35 2.04
C SER A 141 8.34 7.45 2.64
N LEU A 142 7.73 8.43 3.31
CA LEU A 142 8.44 9.55 3.97
C LEU A 142 8.87 9.22 5.41
N GLU A 143 8.41 8.10 5.96
CA GLU A 143 8.94 7.59 7.23
C GLU A 143 10.38 7.10 7.02
N LYS A 144 11.33 7.60 7.82
CA LYS A 144 12.67 7.02 7.87
C LYS A 144 12.54 5.58 8.37
N ASN A 145 12.91 4.61 7.53
CA ASN A 145 12.82 3.18 7.79
C ASN A 145 11.36 2.66 7.99
N PRO A 146 10.50 2.70 6.94
CA PRO A 146 9.14 2.17 7.03
C PRO A 146 9.11 0.67 7.36
N LEU A 147 10.17 -0.07 7.05
CA LEU A 147 10.35 -1.48 7.39
C LEU A 147 10.78 -1.70 8.85
N ASP A 148 11.44 -0.71 9.49
CA ASP A 148 11.93 -0.86 10.86
C ASP A 148 10.81 -0.81 11.90
N LYS A 149 9.68 -0.14 11.60
CA LYS A 149 8.52 -0.09 12.51
C LYS A 149 7.62 -1.33 12.43
N LYS A 150 7.77 -2.12 11.38
CA LYS A 150 7.05 -3.40 11.18
C LYS A 150 7.99 -4.56 10.84
N SER A 151 9.30 -4.33 10.77
CA SER A 151 10.19 -5.45 10.93
C SER A 151 9.75 -6.08 12.24
N ILE A 152 9.30 -7.31 12.18
CA ILE A 152 9.23 -8.17 13.34
C ILE A 152 10.50 -7.85 14.09
N GLN A 153 10.41 -7.05 15.20
CA GLN A 153 11.55 -6.88 16.06
C GLN A 153 11.96 -8.31 16.33
N LYS A 154 13.10 -8.72 15.75
CA LYS A 154 13.68 -10.01 16.10
C LYS A 154 13.86 -9.88 17.59
N SER A 155 12.89 -10.35 18.32
CA SER A 155 12.95 -10.40 19.76
C SER A 155 14.20 -11.20 20.06
N ASN A 156 15.04 -10.76 20.97
CA ASN A 156 16.12 -11.61 21.51
C ASN A 156 15.56 -12.87 22.16
N ASN A 157 14.24 -12.99 22.23
CA ASN A 157 13.51 -14.15 22.70
C ASN A 157 13.30 -15.13 21.54
N VAL A 158 14.10 -16.18 21.50
CA VAL A 158 14.09 -17.20 20.45
C VAL A 158 12.76 -17.99 20.47
N ALA A 159 12.17 -18.23 21.65
CA ALA A 159 10.87 -18.86 21.77
C ALA A 159 9.75 -18.03 21.10
N TYR A 160 9.79 -16.70 21.28
CA TYR A 160 8.85 -15.79 20.61
C TYR A 160 8.97 -15.87 19.09
N ASN A 161 10.20 -15.81 18.57
CA ASN A 161 10.45 -15.85 17.12
C ASN A 161 9.92 -17.17 16.51
N TYR A 162 10.10 -18.28 17.20
CA TYR A 162 9.59 -19.58 16.77
C TYR A 162 8.06 -19.64 16.78
N LEU A 163 7.43 -19.16 17.85
CA LEU A 163 5.96 -19.10 17.96
C LEU A 163 5.33 -18.29 16.81
N MET A 164 6.01 -17.24 16.35
CA MET A 164 5.53 -16.42 15.21
C MET A 164 5.51 -17.18 13.88
N LEU A 165 6.22 -18.30 13.75
CA LEU A 165 6.20 -19.16 12.55
C LEU A 165 4.98 -20.09 12.54
N ILE A 166 4.29 -20.25 13.67
CA ILE A 166 3.16 -21.17 13.79
C ILE A 166 1.89 -20.48 13.28
N GLU A 167 1.25 -21.07 12.28
CA GLU A 167 0.01 -20.55 11.71
C GLU A 167 -1.09 -20.40 12.79
N GLY A 168 -1.73 -19.22 12.84
CA GLY A 168 -2.76 -18.86 13.84
C GLY A 168 -2.20 -18.31 15.16
N VAL A 169 -0.86 -18.21 15.29
CA VAL A 169 -0.19 -17.49 16.36
C VAL A 169 0.26 -16.14 15.82
N ASN A 170 -0.38 -15.07 16.27
CA ASN A 170 0.01 -13.68 15.94
C ASN A 170 0.94 -13.09 17.00
N THR A 171 1.45 -11.88 16.76
CA THR A 171 2.35 -11.16 17.68
C THR A 171 1.81 -11.05 19.10
N VAL A 172 0.50 -10.79 19.26
CA VAL A 172 -0.15 -10.65 20.57
C VAL A 172 -0.13 -11.98 21.31
N LYS A 173 -0.55 -13.07 20.65
CA LYS A 173 -0.53 -14.42 21.24
C LYS A 173 0.88 -14.87 21.60
N ALA A 174 1.84 -14.71 20.70
CA ALA A 174 3.25 -15.06 20.94
C ALA A 174 3.83 -14.29 22.13
N HIS A 175 3.57 -12.98 22.22
CA HIS A 175 4.00 -12.16 23.34
C HIS A 175 3.35 -12.60 24.66
N THR A 176 2.03 -12.84 24.64
CA THR A 176 1.28 -13.27 25.83
C THR A 176 1.77 -14.63 26.34
N ILE A 177 2.03 -15.58 25.43
CA ILE A 177 2.57 -16.90 25.78
C ILE A 177 3.96 -16.75 26.42
N CYS A 178 4.88 -16.06 25.77
CA CYS A 178 6.23 -15.88 26.28
C CYS A 178 6.27 -15.15 27.63
N LYS A 179 5.43 -14.12 27.79
CA LYS A 179 5.34 -13.36 29.05
C LYS A 179 4.74 -14.19 30.17
N HIS A 180 3.62 -14.88 29.92
CA HIS A 180 2.88 -15.65 30.92
C HIS A 180 3.67 -16.86 31.40
N LEU A 181 4.31 -17.59 30.46
CA LEU A 181 5.07 -18.80 30.75
C LEU A 181 6.59 -18.54 30.90
N LYS A 182 7.02 -17.27 30.85
CA LYS A 182 8.42 -16.82 30.99
C LYS A 182 9.39 -17.51 30.02
N LEU A 183 8.92 -17.82 28.80
CA LEU A 183 9.73 -18.51 27.80
C LEU A 183 10.77 -17.56 27.20
N LYS A 184 12.02 -18.02 27.08
CA LYS A 184 13.13 -17.27 26.45
C LYS A 184 13.84 -18.09 25.38
N THR A 185 13.94 -19.39 25.55
CA THR A 185 14.71 -20.31 24.73
C THR A 185 13.82 -21.30 23.99
N LEU A 186 14.35 -21.97 22.97
CA LEU A 186 13.66 -23.11 22.34
C LEU A 186 13.49 -24.29 23.30
N TYR A 187 14.43 -24.44 24.23
CA TYR A 187 14.32 -25.48 25.25
C TYR A 187 13.06 -25.27 26.11
N ASP A 188 12.81 -24.04 26.57
CA ASP A 188 11.59 -23.72 27.32
C ASP A 188 10.34 -24.05 26.49
N LEU A 189 10.37 -23.70 25.19
CA LEU A 189 9.24 -23.91 24.29
C LEU A 189 8.96 -25.40 24.04
N PHE A 190 10.00 -26.20 23.77
CA PHE A 190 9.86 -27.63 23.44
C PHE A 190 9.44 -28.49 24.66
N ASN A 191 9.65 -27.99 25.87
CA ASN A 191 9.21 -28.67 27.12
C ASN A 191 7.78 -28.30 27.51
N LEU A 192 7.08 -27.43 26.76
CA LEU A 192 5.70 -27.04 27.10
C LEU A 192 4.72 -28.20 26.97
N LYS A 193 3.75 -28.18 27.89
CA LYS A 193 2.59 -29.08 27.86
C LYS A 193 1.33 -28.32 27.45
N THR A 194 0.41 -29.00 26.78
CA THR A 194 -0.87 -28.41 26.35
C THR A 194 -1.62 -27.76 27.53
N LYS A 195 -1.59 -28.38 28.72
CA LYS A 195 -2.24 -27.87 29.94
C LYS A 195 -1.69 -26.49 30.38
N GLU A 196 -0.44 -26.20 30.09
CA GLU A 196 0.19 -24.92 30.45
C GLU A 196 -0.24 -23.83 29.46
N LEU A 197 -0.27 -24.15 28.17
CA LEU A 197 -0.73 -23.22 27.13
C LEU A 197 -2.20 -22.82 27.32
N ILE A 198 -3.06 -23.72 27.69
CA ILE A 198 -4.50 -23.43 27.93
C ILE A 198 -4.72 -22.44 29.09
N LYS A 199 -3.77 -22.34 30.03
CA LYS A 199 -3.84 -21.35 31.11
C LYS A 199 -3.48 -19.94 30.66
N VAL A 200 -2.90 -19.78 29.45
CA VAL A 200 -2.53 -18.47 28.92
C VAL A 200 -3.77 -17.75 28.38
N PRO A 201 -4.04 -16.51 28.80
CA PRO A 201 -5.17 -15.72 28.31
C PRO A 201 -5.20 -15.66 26.78
N GLY A 202 -6.36 -15.97 26.17
CA GLY A 202 -6.56 -15.95 24.72
C GLY A 202 -6.01 -17.17 23.96
N ILE A 203 -5.53 -18.21 24.66
CA ILE A 203 -5.10 -19.47 24.06
C ILE A 203 -6.11 -20.56 24.41
N GLY A 204 -6.95 -20.92 23.44
CA GLY A 204 -7.88 -22.02 23.57
C GLY A 204 -7.26 -23.39 23.28
N PRO A 205 -7.99 -24.51 23.60
CA PRO A 205 -7.50 -25.87 23.41
C PRO A 205 -7.00 -26.16 21.99
N ILE A 206 -7.70 -25.68 20.97
CA ILE A 206 -7.34 -25.88 19.54
C ILE A 206 -5.99 -25.20 19.23
N THR A 207 -5.82 -23.94 19.67
CA THR A 207 -4.56 -23.20 19.44
C THR A 207 -3.42 -23.84 20.23
N ALA A 208 -3.66 -24.27 21.47
CA ALA A 208 -2.66 -24.95 22.29
C ALA A 208 -2.21 -26.27 21.65
N GLN A 209 -3.14 -27.06 21.13
CA GLN A 209 -2.82 -28.31 20.46
C GLN A 209 -2.05 -28.10 19.16
N LYS A 210 -2.43 -27.07 18.36
CA LYS A 210 -1.70 -26.67 17.14
C LYS A 210 -0.26 -26.25 17.47
N ILE A 211 -0.06 -25.49 18.55
CA ILE A 211 1.30 -25.10 18.98
C ILE A 211 2.10 -26.36 19.35
N ILE A 212 1.57 -27.24 20.16
CA ILE A 212 2.27 -28.46 20.60
C ILE A 212 2.62 -29.38 19.42
N SER A 213 1.74 -29.52 18.41
CA SER A 213 2.00 -30.34 17.24
C SER A 213 3.09 -29.74 16.31
N ASN A 214 3.36 -28.46 16.38
CA ASN A 214 4.40 -27.80 15.59
C ASN A 214 5.76 -27.73 16.31
N ILE A 215 5.83 -28.00 17.61
CA ILE A 215 7.07 -27.99 18.39
C ILE A 215 7.58 -29.38 18.76
N ARG A 216 6.87 -30.43 18.39
CA ARG A 216 7.26 -31.85 18.53
C ARG A 216 7.52 -32.46 17.18
#